data_4c9de0a208e37943fb98e7a3ed84bb22
#
_entry.id   4c9de0a208e37943fb98e7a3ed84bb22
#
_cell.length_a   1.000
_cell.length_b   1.000
_cell.length_c   1.000
_cell.angle_alpha   90.00
_cell.angle_beta   90.00
_cell.angle_gamma   90.00
#
_symmetry.space_group_name_H-M   'P 1'
#
loop_
_entity.id
_entity.type
_entity.pdbx_description
1 polymer ?
#
loop_
_entity_poly.entity_id
_entity_poly.type
_entity_poly.pdbx_seq_one_letter_code
_entity_poly.pdbx_strand_id
1 'polypeptide(L)'
;MDNAGLYDVETEIFEDVLDITLFDDGTPKRVDQLSKGQKATAMLPLILREAEYPLIFDQPEDDLDNRFIYETLVERIRELKTKRQLIFVTHNANIPVLGEADRVIVMKMENPNQSGVPDVGNIDAVKDKILSLLEGGADAFRMRQAKYGTSLLSG
;
A
#
# COMPACT_ATOMS: atom_id res chain seq x y z
N MET A 1 -5.84 12.83 -56.59
CA MET A 1 -5.98 12.34 -55.21
C MET A 1 -7.47 12.30 -54.92
N ASP A 2 -7.97 11.17 -54.60
CA ASP A 2 -9.40 10.97 -54.29
C ASP A 2 -9.70 11.64 -52.94
N ASN A 3 -10.71 12.53 -52.90
CA ASN A 3 -11.08 13.24 -51.66
C ASN A 3 -11.48 12.29 -50.53
N ALA A 4 -11.90 11.04 -50.84
CA ALA A 4 -12.21 10.04 -49.83
C ALA A 4 -11.02 9.67 -48.96
N GLY A 5 -9.83 9.52 -49.52
CA GLY A 5 -8.61 9.23 -48.72
C GLY A 5 -8.16 10.37 -47.81
N LEU A 6 -8.54 11.61 -48.12
CA LEU A 6 -8.25 12.77 -47.26
C LEU A 6 -9.16 12.81 -46.03
N TYR A 7 -10.44 12.47 -46.21
CA TYR A 7 -11.40 12.38 -45.08
C TYR A 7 -11.10 11.23 -44.14
N ASP A 8 -10.58 10.11 -44.63
CA ASP A 8 -10.17 8.98 -43.80
C ASP A 8 -9.01 9.35 -42.84
N VAL A 9 -8.05 10.16 -43.32
CA VAL A 9 -6.94 10.65 -42.48
C VAL A 9 -7.41 11.70 -41.48
N GLU A 10 -8.35 12.60 -41.87
CA GLU A 10 -8.88 13.65 -40.97
C GLU A 10 -9.80 13.08 -39.87
N THR A 11 -10.38 11.90 -40.08
CA THR A 11 -11.31 11.26 -39.11
C THR A 11 -10.67 10.12 -38.34
N GLU A 12 -9.41 9.81 -38.59
CA GLU A 12 -8.69 8.77 -37.84
C GLU A 12 -8.44 9.22 -36.40
N ILE A 13 -9.06 8.51 -35.45
CA ILE A 13 -8.85 8.73 -34.00
C ILE A 13 -7.65 7.88 -33.60
N PHE A 14 -6.54 8.56 -33.26
CA PHE A 14 -5.41 7.89 -32.66
C PHE A 14 -5.74 7.58 -31.20
N GLU A 15 -5.76 6.29 -30.85
CA GLU A 15 -5.91 5.88 -29.46
C GLU A 15 -4.58 6.10 -28.72
N ASP A 16 -4.66 6.75 -27.56
CA ASP A 16 -3.53 6.87 -26.65
C ASP A 16 -3.14 5.50 -26.11
N VAL A 17 -1.90 5.09 -26.30
CA VAL A 17 -1.36 3.85 -25.75
C VAL A 17 -0.54 4.18 -24.51
N LEU A 18 -1.02 3.69 -23.35
CA LEU A 18 -0.27 3.80 -22.10
C LEU A 18 0.82 2.74 -22.06
N ASP A 19 2.08 3.14 -22.03
CA ASP A 19 3.22 2.26 -21.84
C ASP A 19 3.86 2.54 -20.46
N ILE A 20 3.83 1.53 -19.58
CA ILE A 20 4.42 1.59 -18.24
C ILE A 20 5.59 0.64 -18.19
N THR A 21 6.75 1.16 -17.82
CA THR A 21 7.98 0.39 -17.66
C THR A 21 8.47 0.49 -16.21
N LEU A 22 8.65 -0.65 -15.56
CA LEU A 22 9.29 -0.75 -14.25
C LEU A 22 10.78 -1.06 -14.43
N PHE A 23 11.62 -0.30 -13.73
CA PHE A 23 13.05 -0.61 -13.63
C PHE A 23 13.28 -1.49 -12.41
N ASP A 24 13.62 -2.76 -12.65
CA ASP A 24 13.92 -3.76 -11.63
C ASP A 24 15.40 -4.12 -11.74
N ASP A 25 16.18 -3.80 -10.70
CA ASP A 25 17.65 -3.93 -10.70
C ASP A 25 18.34 -3.32 -11.95
N GLY A 26 17.83 -2.14 -12.38
CA GLY A 26 18.37 -1.45 -13.56
C GLY A 26 17.92 -2.00 -14.91
N THR A 27 17.12 -3.07 -14.92
CA THR A 27 16.57 -3.67 -16.15
C THR A 27 15.16 -3.18 -16.39
N PRO A 28 14.86 -2.54 -17.55
CA PRO A 28 13.51 -2.12 -17.87
C PRO A 28 12.62 -3.33 -18.23
N LYS A 29 11.49 -3.44 -17.57
CA LYS A 29 10.46 -4.45 -17.84
C LYS A 29 9.15 -3.77 -18.16
N ARG A 30 8.52 -4.12 -19.27
CA ARG A 30 7.20 -3.60 -19.63
C ARG A 30 6.12 -4.21 -18.72
N VAL A 31 5.01 -3.50 -18.53
CA VAL A 31 3.93 -3.91 -17.64
C VAL A 31 3.34 -5.29 -17.96
N ASP A 32 3.32 -5.67 -19.24
CA ASP A 32 2.86 -6.99 -19.69
C ASP A 32 3.76 -8.15 -19.24
N GLN A 33 5.05 -7.87 -18.99
CA GLN A 33 6.06 -8.83 -18.54
C GLN A 33 6.17 -8.92 -17.01
N LEU A 34 5.45 -8.06 -16.29
CA LEU A 34 5.50 -7.99 -14.83
C LEU A 34 4.58 -9.03 -14.17
N SER A 35 5.03 -9.58 -13.03
CA SER A 35 4.16 -10.34 -12.13
C SER A 35 3.05 -9.45 -11.56
N LYS A 36 2.02 -10.05 -10.94
CA LYS A 36 0.91 -9.30 -10.32
C LYS A 36 1.44 -8.29 -9.29
N GLY A 37 2.35 -8.70 -8.39
CA GLY A 37 2.94 -7.83 -7.38
C GLY A 37 3.80 -6.71 -7.99
N GLN A 38 4.60 -7.00 -9.02
CA GLN A 38 5.38 -5.99 -9.73
C GLN A 38 4.48 -4.98 -10.46
N LYS A 39 3.34 -5.41 -11.02
CA LYS A 39 2.34 -4.49 -11.60
C LYS A 39 1.78 -3.55 -10.55
N ALA A 40 1.39 -4.08 -9.39
CA ALA A 40 0.90 -3.27 -8.27
C ALA A 40 1.96 -2.25 -7.83
N THR A 41 3.21 -2.69 -7.69
CA THR A 41 4.37 -1.83 -7.38
C THR A 41 4.55 -0.71 -8.40
N ALA A 42 4.49 -1.01 -9.70
CA ALA A 42 4.66 -0.02 -10.77
C ALA A 42 3.54 1.03 -10.81
N MET A 43 2.32 0.64 -10.41
CA MET A 43 1.16 1.54 -10.38
C MET A 43 1.12 2.43 -9.14
N LEU A 44 1.75 2.02 -8.05
CA LEU A 44 1.64 2.71 -6.76
C LEU A 44 2.06 4.19 -6.81
N PRO A 45 3.17 4.60 -7.46
CA PRO A 45 3.56 5.99 -7.57
C PRO A 45 2.51 6.86 -8.27
N LEU A 46 1.78 6.29 -9.23
CA LEU A 46 0.72 6.99 -9.95
C LEU A 46 -0.52 7.22 -9.06
N ILE A 47 -0.83 6.26 -8.19
CA ILE A 47 -1.96 6.32 -7.26
C ILE A 47 -1.61 7.20 -6.06
N LEU A 48 -0.40 7.07 -5.52
CA LEU A 48 0.13 7.84 -4.39
C LEU A 48 0.64 9.23 -4.79
N ARG A 49 -0.02 9.88 -5.71
CA ARG A 49 0.28 11.27 -6.07
C ARG A 49 -0.44 12.24 -5.14
N GLU A 50 0.04 13.48 -5.10
CA GLU A 50 -0.66 14.58 -4.43
C GLU A 50 -2.01 14.85 -5.12
N ALA A 51 -3.06 15.04 -4.32
CA ALA A 51 -4.40 15.38 -4.77
C ALA A 51 -5.20 15.97 -3.61
N GLU A 52 -6.25 16.72 -3.91
CA GLU A 52 -7.08 17.38 -2.89
C GLU A 52 -8.15 16.45 -2.27
N TYR A 53 -8.47 15.33 -2.92
CA TYR A 53 -9.49 14.41 -2.45
C TYR A 53 -8.88 13.24 -1.64
N PRO A 54 -9.64 12.65 -0.72
CA PRO A 54 -9.19 11.49 0.07
C PRO A 54 -8.83 10.29 -0.81
N LEU A 55 -7.88 9.50 -0.35
CA LEU A 55 -7.50 8.24 -0.96
C LEU A 55 -7.79 7.08 0.00
N ILE A 56 -8.51 6.09 -0.49
CA ILE A 56 -8.85 4.89 0.27
C ILE A 56 -8.09 3.71 -0.35
N PHE A 57 -7.35 3.00 0.49
CA PHE A 57 -6.69 1.74 0.16
C PHE A 57 -7.32 0.60 0.94
N ASP A 58 -7.75 -0.42 0.24
CA ASP A 58 -8.25 -1.66 0.84
C ASP A 58 -7.21 -2.76 0.64
N GLN A 59 -6.62 -3.21 1.73
CA GLN A 59 -5.63 -4.29 1.83
C GLN A 59 -4.51 -4.23 0.78
N PRO A 60 -3.73 -3.13 0.73
CA PRO A 60 -2.64 -3.01 -0.25
C PRO A 60 -1.57 -4.10 -0.09
N GLU A 61 -1.45 -4.69 1.10
CA GLU A 61 -0.51 -5.76 1.41
C GLU A 61 -0.80 -7.09 0.70
N ASP A 62 -2.02 -7.33 0.23
CA ASP A 62 -2.36 -8.59 -0.44
C ASP A 62 -1.66 -8.74 -1.79
N ASP A 63 -1.35 -7.64 -2.44
CA ASP A 63 -0.72 -7.60 -3.76
C ASP A 63 0.74 -7.10 -3.75
N LEU A 64 1.26 -6.70 -2.58
CA LEU A 64 2.61 -6.15 -2.42
C LEU A 64 3.47 -7.06 -1.55
N ASP A 65 4.76 -7.18 -1.85
CA ASP A 65 5.67 -7.86 -0.95
C ASP A 65 6.01 -6.99 0.28
N ASN A 66 6.36 -7.65 1.40
CA ASN A 66 6.64 -6.96 2.66
C ASN A 66 7.81 -5.97 2.57
N ARG A 67 8.82 -6.25 1.76
CA ARG A 67 9.97 -5.37 1.58
C ARG A 67 9.54 -4.08 0.89
N PHE A 68 8.74 -4.20 -0.16
CA PHE A 68 8.22 -3.04 -0.87
C PHE A 68 7.28 -2.19 -0.01
N ILE A 69 6.42 -2.82 0.81
CA ILE A 69 5.56 -2.10 1.77
C ILE A 69 6.44 -1.28 2.72
N TYR A 70 7.49 -1.86 3.26
CA TYR A 70 8.37 -1.20 4.21
C TYR A 70 9.17 -0.04 3.57
N GLU A 71 9.86 -0.30 2.45
CA GLU A 71 10.82 0.62 1.85
C GLU A 71 10.16 1.76 1.05
N THR A 72 9.01 1.52 0.45
CA THR A 72 8.43 2.47 -0.50
C THR A 72 7.07 3.00 -0.06
N LEU A 73 6.13 2.11 0.28
CA LEU A 73 4.77 2.51 0.62
C LEU A 73 4.74 3.35 1.90
N VAL A 74 5.46 2.91 2.95
CA VAL A 74 5.48 3.58 4.25
C VAL A 74 6.08 4.99 4.15
N GLU A 75 7.20 5.15 3.43
CA GLU A 75 7.80 6.47 3.23
C GLU A 75 6.83 7.40 2.49
N ARG A 76 6.20 6.89 1.45
CA ARG A 76 5.26 7.69 0.65
C ARG A 76 3.99 8.06 1.42
N ILE A 77 3.49 7.19 2.30
CA ILE A 77 2.40 7.50 3.22
C ILE A 77 2.75 8.69 4.13
N ARG A 78 3.94 8.68 4.74
CA ARG A 78 4.40 9.75 5.63
C ARG A 78 4.46 11.11 4.93
N GLU A 79 4.91 11.14 3.69
CA GLU A 79 4.94 12.36 2.89
C GLU A 79 3.53 12.87 2.54
N LEU A 80 2.67 11.95 2.08
CA LEU A 80 1.35 12.31 1.56
C LEU A 80 0.34 12.65 2.64
N LYS A 81 0.43 12.07 3.85
CA LYS A 81 -0.54 12.32 4.93
C LYS A 81 -0.63 13.80 5.33
N THR A 82 0.41 14.60 5.06
CA THR A 82 0.41 16.04 5.30
C THR A 82 -0.29 16.84 4.19
N LYS A 83 -0.55 16.21 3.04
CA LYS A 83 -1.07 16.86 1.83
C LYS A 83 -2.48 16.42 1.47
N ARG A 84 -2.88 15.20 1.88
CA ARG A 84 -4.21 14.66 1.63
C ARG A 84 -4.60 13.65 2.70
N GLN A 85 -5.89 13.45 2.88
CA GLN A 85 -6.39 12.38 3.74
C GLN A 85 -6.12 11.00 3.11
N LEU A 86 -5.49 10.10 3.89
CA LEU A 86 -5.26 8.72 3.52
C LEU A 86 -6.05 7.81 4.48
N ILE A 87 -6.78 6.86 3.94
CA ILE A 87 -7.56 5.89 4.69
C ILE A 87 -7.12 4.49 4.25
N PHE A 88 -6.59 3.71 5.18
CA PHE A 88 -6.16 2.34 4.92
C PHE A 88 -7.01 1.34 5.68
N VAL A 89 -7.52 0.34 4.99
CA VAL A 89 -8.03 -0.89 5.58
C VAL A 89 -6.90 -1.91 5.45
N THR A 90 -6.40 -2.44 6.55
CA THR A 90 -5.19 -3.29 6.53
C THR A 90 -5.17 -4.26 7.70
N HIS A 91 -4.54 -5.40 7.49
CA HIS A 91 -4.16 -6.36 8.53
C HIS A 91 -2.63 -6.40 8.75
N ASN A 92 -1.86 -5.49 8.12
CA ASN A 92 -0.42 -5.37 8.28
C ASN A 92 -0.06 -4.24 9.24
N ALA A 93 0.54 -4.59 10.39
CA ALA A 93 0.94 -3.62 11.42
C ALA A 93 1.93 -2.56 10.94
N ASN A 94 2.74 -2.85 9.92
CA ASN A 94 3.71 -1.89 9.38
C ASN A 94 3.03 -0.64 8.81
N ILE A 95 1.85 -0.76 8.22
CA ILE A 95 1.15 0.36 7.62
C ILE A 95 0.75 1.41 8.67
N PRO A 96 -0.04 1.10 9.73
CA PRO A 96 -0.39 2.09 10.73
C PRO A 96 0.81 2.51 11.59
N VAL A 97 1.68 1.58 12.00
CA VAL A 97 2.76 1.85 12.96
C VAL A 97 3.89 2.64 12.30
N LEU A 98 4.43 2.14 11.20
CA LEU A 98 5.55 2.79 10.51
C LEU A 98 5.10 3.96 9.64
N GLY A 99 3.86 3.95 9.14
CA GLY A 99 3.23 5.08 8.47
C GLY A 99 2.82 6.22 9.42
N GLU A 100 2.98 6.00 10.74
CA GLU A 100 2.64 6.97 11.78
C GLU A 100 1.20 7.48 11.65
N ALA A 101 0.24 6.56 11.65
CA ALA A 101 -1.17 6.89 11.49
C ALA A 101 -1.65 7.84 12.61
N ASP A 102 -2.29 8.94 12.24
CA ASP A 102 -2.83 9.92 13.20
C ASP A 102 -4.03 9.36 13.96
N ARG A 103 -4.76 8.43 13.34
CA ARG A 103 -5.91 7.73 13.92
C ARG A 103 -5.98 6.29 13.44
N VAL A 104 -6.19 5.40 14.39
CA VAL A 104 -6.41 3.97 14.14
C VAL A 104 -7.79 3.57 14.66
N ILE A 105 -8.53 2.82 13.85
CA ILE A 105 -9.83 2.25 14.18
C ILE A 105 -9.66 0.73 14.16
N VAL A 106 -9.70 0.13 15.35
CA VAL A 106 -9.56 -1.33 15.49
C VAL A 106 -10.94 -1.96 15.46
N MET A 107 -11.26 -2.61 14.34
CA MET A 107 -12.53 -3.30 14.18
C MET A 107 -12.57 -4.58 15.01
N LYS A 108 -13.73 -4.89 15.60
CA LYS A 108 -13.98 -6.08 16.43
C LYS A 108 -15.18 -6.84 15.90
N MET A 109 -15.15 -8.15 16.10
CA MET A 109 -16.32 -9.00 15.94
C MET A 109 -16.76 -9.48 17.33
N GLU A 110 -18.01 -9.27 17.68
CA GLU A 110 -18.62 -9.83 18.88
C GLU A 110 -19.15 -11.25 18.64
N ASN A 111 -19.71 -11.44 17.43
CA ASN A 111 -20.21 -12.71 16.95
C ASN A 111 -19.94 -12.84 15.45
N PRO A 112 -20.01 -14.02 14.83
CA PRO A 112 -19.74 -14.22 13.40
C PRO A 112 -20.54 -13.31 12.44
N ASN A 113 -21.66 -12.75 12.91
CA ASN A 113 -22.54 -11.91 12.10
C ASN A 113 -22.75 -10.51 12.71
N GLN A 114 -21.96 -10.12 13.73
CA GLN A 114 -22.13 -8.85 14.42
C GLN A 114 -20.80 -8.19 14.73
N SER A 115 -20.60 -7.00 14.21
CA SER A 115 -19.46 -6.14 14.55
C SER A 115 -19.68 -5.51 15.92
N GLY A 116 -18.66 -5.54 16.77
CA GLY A 116 -18.63 -4.82 18.04
C GLY A 116 -18.28 -3.34 17.85
N VAL A 117 -18.31 -2.62 18.97
CA VAL A 117 -17.86 -1.22 18.99
C VAL A 117 -16.34 -1.19 18.78
N PRO A 118 -15.83 -0.45 17.79
CA PRO A 118 -14.41 -0.37 17.53
C PRO A 118 -13.66 0.36 18.64
N ASP A 119 -12.38 0.00 18.86
CA ASP A 119 -11.45 0.84 19.62
C ASP A 119 -10.89 1.91 18.70
N VAL A 120 -10.92 3.16 19.12
CA VAL A 120 -10.46 4.30 18.32
C VAL A 120 -9.43 5.10 19.09
N GLY A 121 -8.29 5.42 18.48
CA GLY A 121 -7.25 6.21 19.11
C GLY A 121 -6.07 6.49 18.19
N ASN A 122 -5.05 7.13 18.73
CA ASN A 122 -3.73 7.15 18.11
C ASN A 122 -3.03 5.79 18.33
N ILE A 123 -1.88 5.60 17.75
CA ILE A 123 -1.11 4.33 17.83
C ILE A 123 -0.87 3.93 19.27
N ASP A 124 -0.47 4.85 20.13
CA ASP A 124 -0.17 4.55 21.54
C ASP A 124 -1.39 4.08 22.33
N ALA A 125 -2.55 4.71 22.08
CA ALA A 125 -3.81 4.37 22.73
C ALA A 125 -4.33 2.97 22.36
N VAL A 126 -4.02 2.50 21.15
CA VAL A 126 -4.49 1.19 20.65
C VAL A 126 -3.38 0.16 20.47
N LYS A 127 -2.17 0.45 20.94
CA LYS A 127 -0.97 -0.37 20.77
C LYS A 127 -1.18 -1.84 21.14
N ASP A 128 -1.77 -2.11 22.31
CA ASP A 128 -2.01 -3.48 22.77
C ASP A 128 -2.96 -4.24 21.83
N LYS A 129 -3.90 -3.53 21.21
CA LYS A 129 -4.83 -4.11 20.24
C LYS A 129 -4.14 -4.43 18.92
N ILE A 130 -3.28 -3.52 18.44
CA ILE A 130 -2.45 -3.75 17.26
C ILE A 130 -1.57 -4.99 17.49
N LEU A 131 -0.85 -5.05 18.60
CA LEU A 131 -0.01 -6.19 18.96
C LEU A 131 -0.81 -7.51 19.04
N SER A 132 -1.98 -7.47 19.67
CA SER A 132 -2.82 -8.66 19.81
C SER A 132 -3.35 -9.18 18.48
N LEU A 133 -3.86 -8.29 17.62
CA LEU A 133 -4.53 -8.66 16.38
C LEU A 133 -3.56 -8.94 15.22
N LEU A 134 -2.54 -8.10 15.05
CA LEU A 134 -1.69 -8.13 13.87
C LEU A 134 -0.35 -8.83 14.10
N GLU A 135 0.11 -8.85 15.35
CA GLU A 135 1.42 -9.41 15.70
C GLU A 135 1.35 -10.77 16.46
N GLY A 136 0.15 -11.29 16.65
CA GLY A 136 -0.06 -12.56 17.40
C GLY A 136 0.12 -12.42 18.90
N GLY A 137 0.03 -11.19 19.43
CA GLY A 137 0.17 -10.86 20.85
C GLY A 137 1.57 -10.45 21.27
N ALA A 138 1.65 -9.83 22.43
CA ALA A 138 2.90 -9.29 22.99
C ALA A 138 3.99 -10.34 23.15
N ASP A 139 3.64 -11.57 23.52
CA ASP A 139 4.61 -12.64 23.72
C ASP A 139 5.19 -13.14 22.39
N ALA A 140 4.36 -13.32 21.36
CA ALA A 140 4.84 -13.69 20.03
C ALA A 140 5.75 -12.60 19.43
N PHE A 141 5.40 -11.34 19.64
CA PHE A 141 6.23 -10.19 19.23
C PHE A 141 7.60 -10.22 19.94
N ARG A 142 7.62 -10.39 21.28
CA ARG A 142 8.87 -10.48 22.06
C ARG A 142 9.74 -11.66 21.63
N MET A 143 9.12 -12.83 21.38
CA MET A 143 9.84 -14.02 20.92
C MET A 143 10.51 -13.80 19.56
N ARG A 144 9.83 -13.15 18.61
CA ARG A 144 10.42 -12.77 17.32
C ARG A 144 11.56 -11.78 17.51
N GLN A 145 11.35 -10.72 18.29
CA GLN A 145 12.37 -9.72 18.60
C GLN A 145 13.62 -10.35 19.26
N ALA A 146 13.44 -11.26 20.20
CA ALA A 146 14.54 -11.97 20.84
C ALA A 146 15.32 -12.86 19.85
N LYS A 147 14.63 -13.53 18.93
CA LYS A 147 15.28 -14.38 17.93
C LYS A 147 16.02 -13.61 16.85
N TYR A 148 15.45 -12.51 16.40
CA TYR A 148 16.05 -11.70 15.31
C TYR A 148 17.06 -10.67 15.85
N GLY A 149 16.81 -10.10 17.04
CA GLY A 149 17.68 -9.08 17.67
C GLY A 149 19.07 -9.60 18.03
N THR A 150 19.21 -10.88 18.32
CA THR A 150 20.52 -11.50 18.64
C THR A 150 21.38 -11.72 17.38
N SER A 151 20.78 -11.80 16.20
CA SER A 151 21.52 -12.06 14.95
C SER A 151 21.94 -10.78 14.21
N LEU A 152 21.28 -9.65 14.46
CA LEU A 152 21.55 -8.38 13.78
C LEU A 152 22.66 -7.53 14.47
N LEU A 153 23.02 -7.86 15.73
CA LEU A 153 24.05 -7.18 16.51
C LEU A 153 25.40 -7.90 16.52
N SER A 154 25.53 -9.03 15.79
CA SER A 154 26.75 -9.85 15.71
C SER A 154 27.40 -9.85 14.32
N GLY A 155 27.11 -8.84 13.48
CA GLY A 155 27.74 -8.61 12.19
C GLY A 155 28.59 -7.36 12.15
#